data_da77181bd24e5b8f55f16cf67acbbd52
#
_entry.id   da77181bd24e5b8f55f16cf67acbbd52
#
_cell.length_a   1.000
_cell.length_b   1.000
_cell.length_c   1.000
_cell.angle_alpha   90.00
_cell.angle_beta   90.00
_cell.angle_gamma   90.00
#
_symmetry.space_group_name_H-M   'P 1'
#
loop_
_entity.id
_entity.type
_entity.pdbx_description
1 polymer ?
#
loop_
_entity_poly.entity_id
_entity_poly.type
_entity_poly.pdbx_seq_one_letter_code
_entity_poly.pdbx_strand_id
1 'polypeptide(L)'
;MRKLSLSIALTGALLLAACGGDSSSSDTTAASAAGTGNECTVGKTLEANTLTIGTGNPAYSPWVDNDAPESKEGFEAAVAYAVAAELGFADTAVKWVRTGFDEAIQP
;
A
#
# COMPACT_ATOMS: atom_id res chain seq x y z
N MET A 1 57.75 13.22 48.22
CA MET A 1 57.76 11.81 48.62
C MET A 1 56.41 11.17 48.32
N ARG A 2 56.46 9.99 47.83
CA ARG A 2 55.37 9.05 47.51
C ARG A 2 54.63 9.23 46.19
N LYS A 3 55.12 8.45 45.32
CA LYS A 3 54.55 7.90 44.10
C LYS A 3 53.30 7.10 44.42
N LEU A 4 52.23 7.29 43.67
CA LEU A 4 51.17 6.26 43.61
C LEU A 4 50.82 6.01 42.17
N SER A 5 50.91 4.76 41.83
CA SER A 5 50.85 4.15 40.53
C SER A 5 49.44 4.22 39.92
N LEU A 6 49.41 4.56 38.67
CA LEU A 6 48.23 4.55 37.84
C LEU A 6 48.08 3.17 37.24
N SER A 7 47.01 2.45 37.60
CA SER A 7 46.62 1.21 36.96
C SER A 7 45.58 1.51 35.89
N ILE A 8 46.00 1.33 34.66
CA ILE A 8 45.11 1.42 33.48
C ILE A 8 44.45 0.04 33.33
N ALA A 9 43.17 0.00 33.58
CA ALA A 9 42.33 -1.15 33.22
C ALA A 9 41.73 -0.90 31.83
N LEU A 10 42.28 -1.63 30.86
CA LEU A 10 41.79 -1.62 29.46
C LEU A 10 40.61 -2.60 29.36
N THR A 11 39.41 -2.11 29.45
CA THR A 11 38.21 -2.91 29.25
C THR A 11 37.81 -2.83 27.79
N GLY A 12 38.07 -3.89 27.02
CA GLY A 12 37.62 -4.03 25.63
C GLY A 12 36.11 -4.26 25.58
N ALA A 13 35.41 -3.31 25.05
CA ALA A 13 34.02 -3.47 24.69
C ALA A 13 33.93 -4.07 23.28
N LEU A 14 33.57 -5.36 23.20
CA LEU A 14 33.15 -5.99 21.96
C LEU A 14 31.76 -5.43 21.61
N LEU A 15 31.70 -4.57 20.64
CA LEU A 15 30.44 -4.18 20.00
C LEU A 15 30.06 -5.28 19.01
N LEU A 16 29.19 -6.18 19.42
CA LEU A 16 28.43 -7.01 18.48
C LEU A 16 27.40 -6.10 17.83
N ALA A 17 27.66 -5.71 16.59
CA ALA A 17 26.64 -5.14 15.74
C ALA A 17 25.65 -6.25 15.38
N ALA A 18 24.62 -6.42 16.19
CA ALA A 18 23.44 -7.17 15.80
C ALA A 18 22.71 -6.32 14.75
N CYS A 19 22.71 -6.77 13.49
CA CYS A 19 21.73 -6.36 12.51
C CYS A 19 20.34 -6.83 12.98
N GLY A 20 19.78 -6.13 13.93
CA GLY A 20 18.37 -6.18 14.25
C GLY A 20 17.67 -5.24 13.28
N GLY A 21 16.78 -5.81 12.45
CA GLY A 21 15.93 -5.01 11.59
C GLY A 21 15.12 -4.03 12.44
N ASP A 22 15.46 -2.78 12.33
CA ASP A 22 14.63 -1.70 12.80
C ASP A 22 13.38 -1.69 11.94
N SER A 23 12.33 -2.30 12.46
CA SER A 23 10.99 -1.95 12.04
C SER A 23 10.74 -0.53 12.56
N SER A 24 11.39 0.43 11.97
CA SER A 24 10.94 1.80 12.01
C SER A 24 9.57 1.79 11.33
N SER A 25 8.54 1.67 12.15
CA SER A 25 7.23 2.21 11.80
C SER A 25 7.47 3.69 11.54
N SER A 26 7.88 3.99 10.33
CA SER A 26 7.68 5.31 9.78
C SER A 26 6.17 5.47 9.76
N ASP A 27 5.63 6.11 10.79
CA ASP A 27 4.41 6.88 10.64
C ASP A 27 4.70 7.93 9.56
N THR A 28 4.74 7.45 8.34
CA THR A 28 4.48 8.30 7.21
C THR A 28 2.99 8.55 7.30
N THR A 29 2.63 9.54 8.09
CA THR A 29 1.43 10.31 7.86
C THR A 29 1.67 10.91 6.46
N ALA A 30 1.46 10.09 5.44
CA ALA A 30 1.23 10.56 4.10
C ALA A 30 0.01 11.46 4.25
N ALA A 31 0.27 12.76 4.30
CA ALA A 31 -0.75 13.74 4.07
C ALA A 31 -1.41 13.30 2.78
N SER A 32 -2.63 12.79 2.91
CA SER A 32 -3.46 12.33 1.81
C SER A 32 -3.66 13.53 0.90
N ALA A 33 -2.75 13.68 -0.05
CA ALA A 33 -2.87 14.70 -1.07
C ALA A 33 -4.11 14.34 -1.89
N ALA A 34 -5.24 14.88 -1.49
CA ALA A 34 -6.51 14.93 -2.21
C ALA A 34 -7.13 13.59 -2.66
N GLY A 35 -6.60 12.43 -2.28
CA GLY A 35 -7.17 11.13 -2.65
C GLY A 35 -7.16 10.82 -4.16
N THR A 36 -6.21 11.36 -4.88
CA THR A 36 -6.09 11.28 -6.35
C THR A 36 -4.90 10.45 -6.83
N GLY A 37 -4.34 9.64 -5.93
CA GLY A 37 -3.17 8.82 -6.18
C GLY A 37 -1.90 9.36 -5.52
N ASN A 38 -0.87 8.52 -5.45
CA ASN A 38 0.44 8.84 -4.94
C ASN A 38 1.46 8.99 -6.08
N GLU A 39 2.72 9.28 -5.75
CA GLU A 39 3.79 9.47 -6.74
C GLU A 39 4.01 8.25 -7.67
N CYS A 40 3.71 7.04 -7.19
CA CYS A 40 3.82 5.82 -8.00
C CYS A 40 2.78 5.74 -9.12
N THR A 41 1.69 6.50 -9.01
CA THR A 41 0.55 6.46 -9.95
C THR A 41 0.51 7.61 -10.94
N VAL A 42 1.37 8.62 -10.77
CA VAL A 42 1.41 9.79 -11.65
C VAL A 42 1.69 9.37 -13.09
N GLY A 43 0.79 9.75 -13.99
CA GLY A 43 0.89 9.45 -15.41
C GLY A 43 0.67 7.99 -15.79
N LYS A 44 0.19 7.15 -14.87
CA LYS A 44 -0.07 5.72 -15.10
C LYS A 44 -1.55 5.33 -15.09
N THR A 45 -2.42 6.28 -14.88
CA THR A 45 -3.88 6.07 -14.92
C THR A 45 -4.45 6.47 -16.27
N LEU A 46 -5.55 5.83 -16.68
CA LEU A 46 -6.23 6.13 -17.93
C LEU A 46 -6.83 7.55 -17.94
N GLU A 47 -7.40 7.93 -16.81
CA GLU A 47 -7.90 9.28 -16.56
C GLU A 47 -7.08 9.89 -15.42
N ALA A 48 -6.68 11.15 -15.53
CA ALA A 48 -5.94 11.82 -14.48
C ALA A 48 -6.72 11.79 -13.17
N ASN A 49 -6.02 11.45 -12.07
CA ASN A 49 -6.58 11.41 -10.73
C ASN A 49 -7.71 10.38 -10.50
N THR A 50 -7.84 9.40 -11.39
CA THR A 50 -8.88 8.37 -11.31
C THR A 50 -8.24 6.98 -11.46
N LEU A 51 -8.56 6.08 -10.53
CA LEU A 51 -8.20 4.68 -10.65
C LEU A 51 -9.34 3.92 -11.32
N THR A 52 -9.11 3.44 -12.53
CA THR A 52 -10.09 2.63 -13.26
C THR A 52 -9.84 1.16 -13.00
N ILE A 53 -10.86 0.44 -12.54
CA ILE A 53 -10.81 -0.99 -12.21
C ILE A 53 -11.85 -1.74 -13.03
N GLY A 54 -11.42 -2.82 -13.69
CA GLY A 54 -12.32 -3.70 -14.44
C GLY A 54 -12.93 -4.78 -13.53
N THR A 55 -14.20 -5.11 -13.75
CA THR A 55 -14.86 -6.27 -13.16
C THR A 55 -15.82 -6.92 -14.14
N GLY A 56 -16.27 -8.13 -13.84
CA GLY A 56 -17.19 -8.88 -14.71
C GLY A 56 -18.54 -8.20 -14.95
N ASN A 57 -19.20 -8.59 -16.01
CA ASN A 57 -20.55 -8.20 -16.35
C ASN A 57 -21.39 -9.44 -16.73
N PRO A 58 -22.24 -9.97 -15.81
CA PRO A 58 -22.35 -9.56 -14.41
C PRO A 58 -21.17 -10.02 -13.54
N ALA A 59 -20.98 -9.38 -12.39
CA ALA A 59 -20.10 -9.86 -11.34
C ALA A 59 -20.89 -10.67 -10.31
N TYR A 60 -20.26 -11.68 -9.71
CA TYR A 60 -20.95 -12.67 -8.88
C TYR A 60 -20.38 -12.74 -7.47
N SER A 61 -21.25 -13.00 -6.50
CA SER A 61 -20.84 -13.40 -5.17
C SER A 61 -20.08 -14.76 -5.21
N PRO A 62 -19.07 -14.96 -4.33
CA PRO A 62 -18.66 -14.07 -3.24
C PRO A 62 -17.61 -13.01 -3.64
N TRP A 63 -17.36 -12.84 -4.93
CA TRP A 63 -16.32 -11.94 -5.43
C TRP A 63 -16.76 -10.47 -5.40
N VAL A 64 -17.95 -10.24 -5.94
CA VAL A 64 -18.63 -8.95 -5.90
C VAL A 64 -20.09 -9.24 -5.52
N ASP A 65 -20.52 -8.73 -4.39
CA ASP A 65 -21.87 -8.99 -3.93
C ASP A 65 -22.89 -8.12 -4.65
N ASN A 66 -24.06 -8.71 -4.94
CA ASN A 66 -25.18 -8.03 -5.58
C ASN A 66 -24.86 -7.37 -6.93
N ASP A 67 -23.82 -7.83 -7.63
CA ASP A 67 -23.36 -7.18 -8.87
C ASP A 67 -23.05 -5.68 -8.71
N ALA A 68 -22.59 -5.28 -7.51
CA ALA A 68 -22.37 -3.89 -7.11
C ALA A 68 -20.96 -3.68 -6.53
N PRO A 69 -19.91 -3.58 -7.37
CA PRO A 69 -18.54 -3.43 -6.88
C PRO A 69 -18.33 -2.13 -6.09
N GLU A 70 -19.13 -1.11 -6.34
CA GLU A 70 -19.11 0.16 -5.63
C GLU A 70 -19.51 0.02 -4.15
N SER A 71 -20.23 -1.06 -3.81
CA SER A 71 -20.62 -1.35 -2.41
C SER A 71 -19.43 -1.70 -1.52
N LYS A 72 -18.31 -2.13 -2.12
CA LYS A 72 -17.12 -2.71 -1.44
C LYS A 72 -17.40 -4.09 -0.81
N GLU A 73 -18.55 -4.65 -1.06
CA GLU A 73 -18.94 -5.97 -0.58
C GLU A 73 -18.52 -7.05 -1.58
N GLY A 74 -18.06 -8.19 -1.01
CA GLY A 74 -17.40 -9.24 -1.77
C GLY A 74 -15.88 -9.09 -1.80
N PHE A 75 -15.20 -10.24 -2.02
CA PHE A 75 -13.74 -10.32 -1.89
C PHE A 75 -13.00 -9.39 -2.85
N GLU A 76 -13.33 -9.40 -4.14
CA GLU A 76 -12.65 -8.58 -5.14
C GLU A 76 -12.92 -7.09 -4.92
N ALA A 77 -14.15 -6.72 -4.63
CA ALA A 77 -14.51 -5.34 -4.36
C ALA A 77 -13.74 -4.78 -3.16
N ALA A 78 -13.70 -5.53 -2.05
CA ALA A 78 -12.96 -5.13 -0.85
C ALA A 78 -11.45 -4.98 -1.12
N VAL A 79 -10.85 -5.94 -1.83
CA VAL A 79 -9.42 -5.89 -2.18
C VAL A 79 -9.12 -4.71 -3.11
N ALA A 80 -9.97 -4.45 -4.09
CA ALA A 80 -9.80 -3.34 -5.02
C ALA A 80 -9.75 -1.99 -4.30
N TYR A 81 -10.66 -1.76 -3.36
CA TYR A 81 -10.65 -0.53 -2.56
C TYR A 81 -9.48 -0.46 -1.57
N ALA A 82 -9.05 -1.58 -1.01
CA ALA A 82 -7.84 -1.62 -0.19
C ALA A 82 -6.59 -1.22 -1.00
N VAL A 83 -6.45 -1.75 -2.21
CA VAL A 83 -5.37 -1.37 -3.13
C VAL A 83 -5.48 0.10 -3.54
N ALA A 84 -6.68 0.59 -3.84
CA ALA A 84 -6.91 2.00 -4.16
C ALA A 84 -6.42 2.92 -3.03
N ALA A 85 -6.74 2.58 -1.78
CA ALA A 85 -6.31 3.33 -0.60
C ALA A 85 -4.77 3.35 -0.46
N GLU A 86 -4.10 2.21 -0.64
CA GLU A 86 -2.63 2.11 -0.60
C GLU A 86 -1.97 2.93 -1.73
N LEU A 87 -2.61 3.00 -2.87
CA LEU A 87 -2.18 3.84 -3.99
C LEU A 87 -2.53 5.33 -3.81
N GLY A 88 -3.18 5.70 -2.72
CA GLY A 88 -3.52 7.08 -2.39
C GLY A 88 -4.78 7.61 -3.08
N PHE A 89 -5.65 6.72 -3.60
CA PHE A 89 -6.94 7.12 -4.17
C PHE A 89 -8.04 7.08 -3.11
N ALA A 90 -8.84 8.13 -3.04
CA ALA A 90 -10.08 8.09 -2.30
C ALA A 90 -11.10 7.18 -2.99
N ASP A 91 -12.08 6.67 -2.26
CA ASP A 91 -13.13 5.83 -2.83
C ASP A 91 -13.89 6.51 -3.98
N THR A 92 -14.08 7.81 -3.89
CA THR A 92 -14.72 8.62 -4.92
C THR A 92 -13.89 8.79 -6.19
N ALA A 93 -12.59 8.47 -6.12
CA ALA A 93 -11.68 8.48 -7.26
C ALA A 93 -11.54 7.10 -7.93
N VAL A 94 -12.27 6.10 -7.45
CA VAL A 94 -12.33 4.76 -8.06
C VAL A 94 -13.49 4.72 -9.07
N LYS A 95 -13.17 4.31 -10.29
CA LYS A 95 -14.14 4.12 -11.37
C LYS A 95 -14.17 2.66 -11.79
N TRP A 96 -15.35 2.06 -11.78
CA TRP A 96 -15.54 0.69 -12.23
C TRP A 96 -15.93 0.63 -13.71
N VAL A 97 -15.30 -0.30 -14.42
CA VAL A 97 -15.64 -0.65 -15.81
C VAL A 97 -16.15 -2.08 -15.85
N ARG A 98 -17.31 -2.29 -16.44
CA ARG A 98 -17.94 -3.59 -16.58
C ARG A 98 -17.54 -4.21 -17.91
N THR A 99 -16.98 -5.42 -17.88
CA THR A 99 -16.50 -6.11 -19.07
C THR A 99 -17.03 -7.53 -19.10
N GLY A 100 -17.61 -7.94 -20.21
CA GLY A 100 -18.00 -9.33 -20.42
C GLY A 100 -16.76 -10.23 -20.47
N PHE A 101 -16.90 -11.49 -20.08
CA PHE A 101 -15.77 -12.44 -20.08
C PHE A 101 -15.11 -12.53 -21.46
N ASP A 102 -15.92 -12.67 -22.51
CA ASP A 102 -15.41 -12.80 -23.88
C ASP A 102 -14.66 -11.54 -24.35
N GLU A 103 -15.12 -10.36 -23.93
CA GLU A 103 -14.44 -9.09 -24.23
C GLU A 103 -13.11 -8.97 -23.50
N ALA A 104 -13.04 -9.49 -22.26
CA ALA A 104 -11.83 -9.39 -21.46
C ALA A 104 -10.67 -10.28 -21.98
N ILE A 105 -10.97 -11.35 -22.71
CA ILE A 105 -9.98 -12.31 -23.21
C ILE A 105 -9.66 -12.14 -24.70
N GLN A 106 -10.38 -11.29 -25.42
CA GLN A 106 -10.09 -11.00 -26.82
C GLN A 106 -9.09 -9.86 -26.96
N PRO A 107 -8.14 -9.98 -27.90
CA PRO A 107 -7.14 -8.93 -28.14
C PRO A 107 -7.75 -7.68 -28.82
#